data_31d0aa1d9b3126b8cd2a7e258b33e727
#
_entry.id   31d0aa1d9b3126b8cd2a7e258b33e727
#
_cell.length_a   1.000
_cell.length_b   1.000
_cell.length_c   1.000
_cell.angle_alpha   90.00
_cell.angle_beta   90.00
_cell.angle_gamma   90.00
#
_symmetry.space_group_name_H-M   'P 1'
#
loop_
_entity.id
_entity.type
_entity.pdbx_description
1 polymer ?
#
loop_
_entity_poly.entity_id
_entity_poly.type
_entity_poly.pdbx_seq_one_letter_code
_entity_poly.pdbx_strand_id
1 'polypeptide(L)'
;MHRNHHSHADTPKDPHSPVHLTNIISFNLSTVNEYRKLVNEFMTGQRAYNDLPKWVMLEKIGESMFTRFGFILLYVLFYLEFATASWQYALLPFHVFMGSMHGFIVNWFGHKRGYRNFDDINDNSKNTLPIDFLMMGELYQNNHHR
;
A
#
# COMPACT_ATOMS: atom_id res chain seq x y z
N MET A 1 8.45 4.84 -1.17
CA MET A 1 8.04 3.71 -2.00
C MET A 1 7.21 4.16 -3.21
N HIS A 2 6.09 4.83 -3.02
CA HIS A 2 5.19 5.32 -4.08
C HIS A 2 5.91 6.15 -5.18
N ARG A 3 6.76 7.12 -4.82
CA ARG A 3 7.58 7.85 -5.81
C ARG A 3 8.50 6.97 -6.65
N ASN A 4 9.10 5.94 -6.04
CA ASN A 4 9.95 4.99 -6.79
C ASN A 4 9.12 4.17 -7.77
N HIS A 5 7.90 3.81 -7.38
CA HIS A 5 6.94 3.14 -8.25
C HIS A 5 6.62 4.01 -9.46
N HIS A 6 6.15 5.25 -9.28
CA HIS A 6 5.86 6.16 -10.40
C HIS A 6 7.07 6.45 -11.30
N SER A 7 8.28 6.57 -10.72
CA SER A 7 9.48 6.84 -11.51
C SER A 7 9.96 5.65 -12.35
N HIS A 8 9.55 4.43 -11.99
CA HIS A 8 10.02 3.20 -12.61
C HIS A 8 8.90 2.20 -12.88
N ALA A 9 7.65 2.70 -12.99
CA ALA A 9 6.45 1.89 -13.05
C ALA A 9 6.60 0.73 -14.05
N ASP A 10 6.35 -0.47 -13.56
CA ASP A 10 6.40 -1.73 -14.31
C ASP A 10 7.76 -2.09 -14.94
N THR A 11 8.83 -1.43 -14.54
CA THR A 11 10.19 -1.84 -14.90
C THR A 11 10.77 -2.82 -13.85
N PRO A 12 11.90 -3.51 -14.14
CA PRO A 12 12.57 -4.36 -13.15
C PRO A 12 13.05 -3.64 -11.89
N LYS A 13 13.09 -2.30 -11.90
CA LYS A 13 13.44 -1.47 -10.74
C LYS A 13 12.24 -1.10 -9.88
N ASP A 14 11.05 -1.42 -10.34
CA ASP A 14 9.82 -1.16 -9.60
C ASP A 14 9.57 -2.27 -8.57
N PRO A 15 9.74 -1.99 -7.28
CA PRO A 15 9.57 -3.01 -6.24
C PRO A 15 8.10 -3.36 -5.97
N HIS A 16 7.19 -2.60 -6.58
CA HIS A 16 5.77 -2.63 -6.29
C HIS A 16 4.92 -2.99 -7.51
N SER A 17 5.56 -3.44 -8.60
CA SER A 17 4.85 -3.89 -9.78
C SER A 17 4.55 -5.39 -9.75
N PRO A 18 3.31 -5.77 -10.04
CA PRO A 18 2.93 -7.16 -10.21
C PRO A 18 3.33 -7.75 -11.57
N VAL A 19 3.91 -6.95 -12.46
CA VAL A 19 4.24 -7.39 -13.84
C VAL A 19 5.35 -8.43 -13.83
N HIS A 20 6.36 -8.23 -12.98
CA HIS A 20 7.51 -9.13 -12.85
C HIS A 20 7.35 -10.20 -11.78
N LEU A 21 6.23 -10.19 -11.05
CA LEU A 21 5.97 -11.11 -9.95
C LEU A 21 4.79 -12.04 -10.31
N THR A 22 5.03 -13.34 -10.21
CA THR A 22 4.10 -14.34 -10.74
C THR A 22 2.93 -14.64 -9.80
N ASN A 23 3.10 -14.38 -8.50
CA ASN A 23 2.07 -14.68 -7.52
C ASN A 23 1.95 -13.59 -6.43
N ILE A 24 0.81 -13.61 -5.76
CA ILE A 24 0.44 -12.63 -4.71
C ILE A 24 1.42 -12.66 -3.53
N ILE A 25 1.91 -13.83 -3.16
CA ILE A 25 2.82 -13.97 -2.01
C ILE A 25 4.16 -13.31 -2.32
N SER A 26 4.75 -13.60 -3.48
CA SER A 26 6.02 -12.98 -3.89
C SER A 26 5.90 -11.46 -4.05
N PHE A 27 4.77 -10.97 -4.55
CA PHE A 27 4.48 -9.54 -4.62
C PHE A 27 4.48 -8.89 -3.23
N ASN A 28 3.72 -9.44 -2.29
CA ASN A 28 3.64 -8.88 -0.93
C ASN A 28 4.99 -8.97 -0.20
N LEU A 29 5.72 -10.06 -0.34
CA LEU A 29 7.05 -10.21 0.26
C LEU A 29 8.06 -9.21 -0.32
N SER A 30 8.06 -9.01 -1.62
CA SER A 30 8.90 -7.99 -2.29
C SER A 30 8.58 -6.59 -1.76
N THR A 31 7.29 -6.25 -1.72
CA THR A 31 6.79 -4.97 -1.19
C THR A 31 7.23 -4.73 0.26
N VAL A 32 7.06 -5.72 1.14
CA VAL A 32 7.46 -5.62 2.56
C VAL A 32 8.97 -5.48 2.70
N ASN A 33 9.76 -6.23 1.94
CA ASN A 33 11.21 -6.18 2.00
C ASN A 33 11.74 -4.82 1.53
N GLU A 34 11.21 -4.28 0.43
CA GLU A 34 11.62 -2.96 -0.04
C GLU A 34 11.17 -1.85 0.92
N TYR A 35 9.98 -1.95 1.48
CA TYR A 35 9.52 -1.02 2.51
C TYR A 35 10.48 -1.00 3.71
N ARG A 36 10.83 -2.17 4.26
CA ARG A 36 11.76 -2.28 5.38
C ARG A 36 13.15 -1.71 5.06
N LYS A 37 13.65 -1.98 3.86
CA LYS A 37 14.92 -1.44 3.37
C LYS A 37 14.87 0.08 3.32
N LEU A 38 13.83 0.67 2.71
CA LEU A 38 13.67 2.12 2.62
C LEU A 38 13.56 2.76 3.99
N VAL A 39 12.76 2.21 4.91
CA VAL A 39 12.66 2.70 6.28
C VAL A 39 14.03 2.70 6.95
N ASN A 40 14.80 1.61 6.83
CA ASN A 40 16.14 1.53 7.40
C ASN A 40 17.08 2.56 6.79
N GLU A 41 17.09 2.72 5.47
CA GLU A 41 17.92 3.72 4.76
C GLU A 41 17.61 5.15 5.22
N PHE A 42 16.32 5.49 5.44
CA PHE A 42 15.92 6.78 5.97
C PHE A 42 16.29 6.98 7.43
N MET A 43 16.05 5.98 8.27
CA MET A 43 16.33 6.06 9.71
C MET A 43 17.84 6.13 10.00
N THR A 44 18.66 5.52 9.15
CA THR A 44 20.13 5.57 9.26
C THR A 44 20.77 6.76 8.55
N GLY A 45 19.97 7.57 7.84
CA GLY A 45 20.46 8.72 7.07
C GLY A 45 21.22 8.37 5.79
N GLN A 46 21.19 7.11 5.36
CA GLN A 46 21.82 6.67 4.11
C GLN A 46 21.07 7.20 2.88
N ARG A 47 19.80 7.50 3.04
CA ARG A 47 18.95 8.09 2.00
C ARG A 47 18.26 9.33 2.53
N ALA A 48 18.31 10.40 1.78
CA ALA A 48 17.54 11.61 2.04
C ALA A 48 16.89 12.11 0.75
N TYR A 49 15.64 12.51 0.86
CA TYR A 49 14.97 13.32 -0.15
C TYR A 49 14.79 14.74 0.41
N ASN A 50 15.48 15.71 -0.18
CA ASN A 50 15.47 17.08 0.33
C ASN A 50 14.10 17.77 0.19
N ASP A 51 13.25 17.24 -0.68
CA ASP A 51 11.91 17.73 -0.97
C ASP A 51 10.80 17.05 -0.15
N LEU A 52 11.14 16.10 0.73
CA LEU A 52 10.19 15.51 1.66
C LEU A 52 10.20 16.24 2.99
N PRO A 53 9.02 16.61 3.51
CA PRO A 53 8.92 17.14 4.85
C PRO A 53 9.41 16.12 5.87
N LYS A 54 10.22 16.55 6.83
CA LYS A 54 10.72 15.70 7.91
C LYS A 54 9.97 16.03 9.19
N TRP A 55 9.35 15.02 9.76
CA TRP A 55 8.73 15.12 11.08
C TRP A 55 9.17 13.94 11.95
N VAL A 56 10.41 14.03 12.39
CA VAL A 56 11.13 12.93 13.08
C VAL A 56 10.34 12.30 14.23
N MET A 57 9.57 13.10 14.97
CA MET A 57 8.75 12.59 16.08
C MET A 57 7.62 11.69 15.55
N LEU A 58 6.87 12.14 14.55
CA LEU A 58 5.79 11.36 13.95
C LEU A 58 6.31 10.11 13.24
N GLU A 59 7.44 10.22 12.55
CA GLU A 59 8.08 9.08 11.88
C GLU A 59 8.45 7.99 12.91
N LYS A 60 9.08 8.37 14.02
CA LYS A 60 9.41 7.44 15.11
C LYS A 60 8.16 6.81 15.74
N ILE A 61 7.11 7.59 15.97
CA ILE A 61 5.84 7.08 16.51
C ILE A 61 5.22 6.12 15.51
N GLY A 62 5.11 6.48 14.21
CA GLY A 62 4.51 5.65 13.18
C GLY A 62 5.22 4.32 12.95
N GLU A 63 6.56 4.31 13.05
CA GLU A 63 7.36 3.08 12.91
C GLU A 63 7.49 2.28 14.22
N SER A 64 7.02 2.82 15.34
CA SER A 64 7.11 2.17 16.64
C SER A 64 6.21 0.93 16.72
N MET A 65 6.78 -0.18 17.17
CA MET A 65 6.00 -1.39 17.46
C MET A 65 4.98 -1.15 18.57
N PHE A 66 5.28 -0.30 19.56
CA PHE A 66 4.32 0.07 20.60
C PHE A 66 3.07 0.76 20.01
N THR A 67 3.25 1.65 19.05
CA THR A 67 2.15 2.30 18.34
C THR A 67 1.31 1.27 17.58
N ARG A 68 1.95 0.37 16.86
CA ARG A 68 1.26 -0.69 16.09
C ARG A 68 0.44 -1.62 17.01
N PHE A 69 1.05 -2.11 18.09
CA PHE A 69 0.33 -2.93 19.08
C PHE A 69 -0.75 -2.13 19.81
N GLY A 70 -0.53 -0.84 20.09
CA GLY A 70 -1.52 0.04 20.68
C GLY A 70 -2.76 0.15 19.79
N PHE A 71 -2.61 0.36 18.47
CA PHE A 71 -3.75 0.38 17.54
C PHE A 71 -4.45 -0.98 17.45
N ILE A 72 -3.72 -2.10 17.42
CA ILE A 72 -4.34 -3.43 17.45
C ILE A 72 -5.18 -3.60 18.72
N LEU A 73 -4.64 -3.22 19.87
CA LEU A 73 -5.37 -3.27 21.15
C LEU A 73 -6.63 -2.38 21.11
N LEU A 74 -6.54 -1.17 20.56
CA LEU A 74 -7.71 -0.30 20.41
C LEU A 74 -8.79 -0.92 19.52
N TYR A 75 -8.42 -1.59 18.41
CA TYR A 75 -9.39 -2.34 17.61
C TYR A 75 -10.02 -3.49 18.42
N VAL A 76 -9.23 -4.26 19.17
CA VAL A 76 -9.77 -5.33 20.02
C VAL A 76 -10.75 -4.78 21.04
N LEU A 77 -10.39 -3.72 21.75
CA LEU A 77 -11.26 -3.07 22.73
C LEU A 77 -12.54 -2.53 22.09
N PHE A 78 -12.43 -1.92 20.90
CA PHE A 78 -13.59 -1.46 20.13
C PHE A 78 -14.55 -2.61 19.82
N TYR A 79 -14.03 -3.75 19.37
CA TYR A 79 -14.90 -4.91 19.08
C TYR A 79 -15.48 -5.52 20.36
N LEU A 80 -14.75 -5.57 21.46
CA LEU A 80 -15.26 -6.05 22.74
C LEU A 80 -16.43 -5.20 23.28
N GLU A 81 -16.36 -3.88 23.03
CA GLU A 81 -17.39 -2.96 23.50
C GLU A 81 -18.61 -2.89 22.56
N PHE A 82 -18.39 -2.86 21.24
CA PHE A 82 -19.43 -2.53 20.26
C PHE A 82 -19.93 -3.72 19.43
N ALA A 83 -19.26 -4.87 19.45
CA ALA A 83 -19.73 -6.02 18.67
C ALA A 83 -20.99 -6.62 19.32
N THR A 84 -22.04 -6.68 18.51
CA THR A 84 -23.36 -7.22 18.91
C THR A 84 -23.57 -8.67 18.48
N ALA A 85 -22.69 -9.17 17.59
CA ALA A 85 -22.73 -10.54 17.08
C ALA A 85 -21.32 -11.11 16.89
N SER A 86 -21.14 -12.40 17.15
CA SER A 86 -19.83 -13.07 17.13
C SER A 86 -19.11 -13.01 15.77
N TRP A 87 -19.84 -13.00 14.66
CA TRP A 87 -19.26 -12.91 13.32
C TRP A 87 -18.50 -11.60 13.08
N GLN A 88 -18.83 -10.52 13.82
CA GLN A 88 -18.18 -9.23 13.68
C GLN A 88 -16.69 -9.28 14.05
N TYR A 89 -16.31 -10.18 14.96
CA TYR A 89 -14.90 -10.37 15.30
C TYR A 89 -14.05 -10.87 14.13
N ALA A 90 -14.66 -11.51 13.13
CA ALA A 90 -13.98 -11.91 11.90
C ALA A 90 -13.51 -10.70 11.05
N LEU A 91 -14.03 -9.49 11.30
CA LEU A 91 -13.61 -8.26 10.63
C LEU A 91 -12.31 -7.67 11.23
N LEU A 92 -11.93 -8.07 12.44
CA LEU A 92 -10.75 -7.55 13.14
C LEU A 92 -9.45 -7.71 12.32
N PRO A 93 -9.14 -8.88 11.75
CA PRO A 93 -7.97 -9.03 10.88
C PRO A 93 -7.99 -8.07 9.67
N PHE A 94 -9.15 -7.83 9.09
CA PHE A 94 -9.29 -6.90 7.96
C PHE A 94 -8.95 -5.47 8.37
N HIS A 95 -9.39 -5.01 9.54
CA HIS A 95 -9.03 -3.69 10.05
C HIS A 95 -7.54 -3.56 10.34
N VAL A 96 -6.93 -4.57 10.97
CA VAL A 96 -5.50 -4.58 11.28
C VAL A 96 -4.64 -4.52 10.02
N PHE A 97 -5.03 -5.23 8.96
CA PHE A 97 -4.28 -5.33 7.72
C PHE A 97 -4.80 -4.44 6.59
N MET A 98 -5.77 -3.57 6.86
CA MET A 98 -6.45 -2.76 5.84
C MET A 98 -5.49 -2.02 4.92
N GLY A 99 -4.49 -1.33 5.45
CA GLY A 99 -3.54 -0.57 4.65
C GLY A 99 -2.74 -1.45 3.68
N SER A 100 -2.27 -2.60 4.15
CA SER A 100 -1.53 -3.56 3.32
C SER A 100 -2.42 -4.22 2.27
N MET A 101 -3.65 -4.56 2.63
CA MET A 101 -4.65 -5.12 1.71
C MET A 101 -5.04 -4.11 0.64
N HIS A 102 -5.29 -2.86 1.03
CA HIS A 102 -5.62 -1.79 0.11
C HIS A 102 -4.49 -1.59 -0.91
N GLY A 103 -3.26 -1.39 -0.43
CA GLY A 103 -2.10 -1.23 -1.31
C GLY A 103 -1.88 -2.42 -2.25
N PHE A 104 -2.10 -3.65 -1.77
CA PHE A 104 -2.07 -4.84 -2.61
C PHE A 104 -3.15 -4.81 -3.70
N ILE A 105 -4.41 -4.57 -3.34
CA ILE A 105 -5.53 -4.56 -4.29
C ILE A 105 -5.29 -3.53 -5.39
N VAL A 106 -4.94 -2.31 -5.00
CA VAL A 106 -4.72 -1.20 -5.93
C VAL A 106 -3.60 -1.52 -6.91
N ASN A 107 -2.43 -1.93 -6.43
CA ASN A 107 -1.30 -2.18 -7.32
C ASN A 107 -1.44 -3.47 -8.12
N TRP A 108 -1.93 -4.55 -7.51
CA TRP A 108 -2.08 -5.82 -8.22
C TRP A 108 -3.11 -5.74 -9.35
N PHE A 109 -4.31 -5.27 -9.06
CA PHE A 109 -5.37 -5.19 -10.07
C PHE A 109 -5.17 -4.00 -11.01
N GLY A 110 -4.75 -2.85 -10.47
CA GLY A 110 -4.52 -1.63 -11.25
C GLY A 110 -3.41 -1.73 -12.31
N HIS A 111 -2.53 -2.75 -12.24
CA HIS A 111 -1.52 -3.00 -13.27
C HIS A 111 -1.75 -4.29 -14.08
N LYS A 112 -2.79 -5.07 -13.75
CA LYS A 112 -3.07 -6.33 -14.47
C LYS A 112 -4.39 -6.36 -15.21
N ARG A 113 -5.42 -5.67 -14.71
CA ARG A 113 -6.79 -5.82 -15.22
C ARG A 113 -7.48 -4.49 -15.37
N GLY A 114 -8.17 -4.30 -16.50
CA GLY A 114 -9.00 -3.14 -16.74
C GLY A 114 -8.78 -2.52 -18.11
N TYR A 115 -9.29 -1.33 -18.28
CA TYR A 115 -9.18 -0.50 -19.48
C TYR A 115 -8.17 0.63 -19.29
N ARG A 116 -7.81 1.29 -20.38
CA ARG A 116 -6.95 2.48 -20.37
C ARG A 116 -7.70 3.66 -20.95
N ASN A 117 -7.55 4.82 -20.34
CA ASN A 117 -7.97 6.09 -20.88
C ASN A 117 -6.82 6.82 -21.60
N PHE A 118 -5.58 6.49 -21.19
CA PHE A 118 -4.36 7.12 -21.69
C PHE A 118 -3.39 6.03 -22.13
N ASP A 119 -3.24 5.89 -23.45
CA ASP A 119 -2.33 4.92 -24.06
C ASP A 119 -0.90 5.47 -24.26
N ASP A 120 -0.72 6.76 -24.03
CA ASP A 120 0.57 7.46 -24.12
C ASP A 120 1.48 7.25 -22.89
N ILE A 121 1.00 6.57 -21.85
CA ILE A 121 1.78 6.23 -20.66
C ILE A 121 2.51 4.90 -20.89
N ASN A 122 3.82 4.92 -20.66
CA ASN A 122 4.69 3.77 -20.92
C ASN A 122 4.78 2.81 -19.70
N ASP A 123 3.62 2.43 -19.17
CA ASP A 123 3.47 1.39 -18.14
C ASP A 123 2.24 0.52 -18.40
N ASN A 124 1.94 -0.44 -17.51
CA ASN A 124 0.78 -1.32 -17.64
C ASN A 124 -0.42 -0.87 -16.78
N SER A 125 -0.39 0.36 -16.27
CA SER A 125 -1.48 0.89 -15.44
C SER A 125 -2.82 0.84 -16.17
N LYS A 126 -3.87 0.45 -15.45
CA LYS A 126 -5.24 0.26 -15.95
C LYS A 126 -6.26 0.79 -14.96
N ASN A 127 -7.40 1.13 -15.47
CA ASN A 127 -8.58 1.44 -14.66
C ASN A 127 -9.36 0.14 -14.47
N THR A 128 -9.36 -0.41 -13.28
CA THR A 128 -9.87 -1.77 -13.02
C THR A 128 -11.39 -1.83 -13.01
N LEU A 129 -12.05 -0.78 -12.52
CA LEU A 129 -13.50 -0.70 -12.41
C LEU A 129 -14.05 0.50 -13.18
N PRO A 130 -15.26 0.39 -13.76
CA PRO A 130 -15.91 1.53 -14.41
C PRO A 130 -16.33 2.61 -13.41
N ILE A 131 -16.64 2.21 -12.16
CA ILE A 131 -16.93 3.10 -11.03
C ILE A 131 -16.21 2.54 -9.81
N ASP A 132 -15.34 3.36 -9.21
CA ASP A 132 -14.58 2.97 -8.04
C ASP A 132 -14.99 3.82 -6.81
N PHE A 133 -16.06 3.40 -6.17
CA PHE A 133 -16.52 3.99 -4.93
C PHE A 133 -15.80 3.40 -3.70
N LEU A 134 -15.57 2.08 -3.70
CA LEU A 134 -15.02 1.38 -2.52
C LEU A 134 -13.55 1.70 -2.25
N MET A 135 -12.79 1.97 -3.29
CA MET A 135 -11.37 2.30 -3.18
C MET A 135 -11.10 3.80 -3.41
N MET A 136 -12.17 4.61 -3.40
CA MET A 136 -12.12 6.07 -3.52
C MET A 136 -11.36 6.59 -4.75
N GLY A 137 -11.43 5.87 -5.87
CA GLY A 137 -10.79 6.22 -7.13
C GLY A 137 -9.39 5.64 -7.31
N GLU A 138 -8.83 4.98 -6.31
CA GLU A 138 -7.47 4.41 -6.39
C GLU A 138 -7.33 3.30 -7.46
N LEU A 139 -8.43 2.65 -7.86
CA LEU A 139 -8.44 1.67 -8.94
C LEU A 139 -8.52 2.29 -10.35
N TYR A 140 -8.48 3.62 -10.46
CA TYR A 140 -8.23 4.35 -11.71
C TYR A 140 -6.73 4.58 -11.92
N GLN A 141 -5.93 3.51 -11.85
CA GLN A 141 -4.46 3.61 -11.89
C GLN A 141 -3.92 4.24 -13.18
N ASN A 142 -4.53 3.97 -14.33
CA ASN A 142 -4.12 4.60 -15.58
C ASN A 142 -4.34 6.13 -15.59
N ASN A 143 -5.40 6.60 -14.92
CA ASN A 143 -5.62 8.03 -14.73
C ASN A 143 -4.64 8.63 -13.71
N HIS A 144 -4.31 7.86 -12.67
CA HIS A 144 -3.42 8.26 -11.60
C HIS A 144 -1.96 8.37 -12.06
N HIS A 145 -1.52 7.51 -12.96
CA HIS A 145 -0.15 7.48 -13.50
C HIS A 145 0.11 8.55 -14.56
N ARG A 146 -0.93 9.24 -15.03
CA ARG A 146 -0.78 10.36 -15.94
C ARG A 146 -0.44 11.65 -15.17
#